data_7490b4120518125bf958491ca570b8b2
#
_entry.id   7490b4120518125bf958491ca570b8b2
#
_cell.length_a   1.000
_cell.length_b   1.000
_cell.length_c   1.000
_cell.angle_alpha   90.00
_cell.angle_beta   90.00
_cell.angle_gamma   90.00
#
_symmetry.space_group_name_H-M   'P 1'
#
loop_
_entity.id
_entity.type
_entity.pdbx_description
1 polymer ?
#
loop_
_entity_poly.entity_id
_entity_poly.type
_entity_poly.pdbx_seq_one_letter_code
_entity_poly.pdbx_strand_id
1 'polypeptide(L)'
;MQSLLHMENRYFILNKPYNMLSQFVSPYAHHRLLGDIDFQFPQGTHAIGRLDEFSEGLLILTTDKSITRRLLHPDKQHNRHYVVQVQRVMSETTLQQLRDGIGIQLKQRGDYTTMPCEVNKISRPENLAFIDKAYLDRIEHTWLEFILTEGKNRQIRKMCKVVKHNCKRLIRTKIENLNLGDLKAGQVKELKAEDFFNQLGLE
;
A
#
# COMPACT_ATOMS: atom_id res chain seq x y z
N MET A 1 13.48 1.47 -42.92
CA MET A 1 14.04 1.37 -41.55
C MET A 1 13.22 2.26 -40.67
N GLN A 2 12.20 1.73 -39.97
CA GLN A 2 11.44 2.49 -38.98
C GLN A 2 12.32 2.62 -37.73
N SER A 3 12.66 3.87 -37.40
CA SER A 3 13.29 4.23 -36.13
C SER A 3 12.37 3.72 -34.99
N LEU A 4 12.84 2.71 -34.26
CA LEU A 4 12.28 2.35 -32.95
C LEU A 4 12.53 3.55 -32.04
N LEU A 5 11.57 4.46 -31.97
CA LEU A 5 11.51 5.47 -30.91
C LEU A 5 11.58 4.72 -29.58
N HIS A 6 12.72 4.78 -28.93
CA HIS A 6 12.87 4.33 -27.55
C HIS A 6 11.94 5.22 -26.73
N MET A 7 10.71 4.74 -26.47
CA MET A 7 9.81 5.46 -25.58
C MET A 7 10.42 5.43 -24.19
N GLU A 8 10.71 6.61 -23.66
CA GLU A 8 11.23 6.74 -22.30
C GLU A 8 10.27 6.09 -21.28
N ASN A 9 10.85 5.41 -20.31
CA ASN A 9 10.06 4.84 -19.24
C ASN A 9 9.41 5.96 -18.41
N ARG A 10 8.17 5.73 -18.00
CA ARG A 10 7.38 6.70 -17.24
C ARG A 10 7.01 6.13 -15.86
N TYR A 11 6.98 6.98 -14.87
CA TYR A 11 6.83 6.63 -13.46
C TYR A 11 5.70 7.45 -12.84
N PHE A 12 4.77 6.78 -12.17
CA PHE A 12 3.59 7.42 -11.59
C PHE A 12 3.38 6.94 -10.17
N ILE A 13 2.82 7.81 -9.34
CA ILE A 13 2.18 7.45 -8.09
C ILE A 13 0.68 7.74 -8.18
N LEU A 14 -0.10 6.84 -7.65
CA LEU A 14 -1.54 6.94 -7.52
C LEU A 14 -1.93 6.87 -6.05
N ASN A 15 -2.80 7.77 -5.60
CA ASN A 15 -3.54 7.51 -4.37
C ASN A 15 -4.70 6.57 -4.69
N LYS A 16 -4.45 5.25 -4.57
CA LYS A 16 -5.46 4.24 -4.88
C LYS A 16 -6.68 4.38 -3.97
N PRO A 17 -7.87 4.58 -4.50
CA PRO A 17 -9.08 4.65 -3.71
C PRO A 17 -9.40 3.32 -2.99
N TYR A 18 -10.20 3.41 -1.95
CA TYR A 18 -10.91 2.28 -1.35
C TYR A 18 -11.81 1.59 -2.40
N ASN A 19 -12.01 0.28 -2.27
CA ASN A 19 -12.87 -0.52 -3.17
C ASN A 19 -12.44 -0.45 -4.64
N MET A 20 -11.14 -0.63 -4.91
CA MET A 20 -10.54 -0.68 -6.24
C MET A 20 -9.41 -1.71 -6.29
N LEU A 21 -9.37 -2.52 -7.34
CA LEU A 21 -8.27 -3.46 -7.57
C LEU A 21 -7.02 -2.75 -8.11
N SER A 22 -5.84 -3.22 -7.72
CA SER A 22 -4.53 -2.73 -8.20
C SER A 22 -4.15 -3.35 -9.55
N GLN A 23 -5.08 -3.37 -10.51
CA GLN A 23 -4.88 -3.95 -11.84
C GLN A 23 -5.80 -3.32 -12.88
N PHE A 24 -5.39 -3.41 -14.16
CA PHE A 24 -6.15 -2.83 -15.29
C PHE A 24 -7.22 -3.76 -15.86
N VAL A 25 -7.19 -5.04 -15.55
CA VAL A 25 -8.12 -6.03 -16.06
C VAL A 25 -8.64 -6.93 -14.94
N SER A 26 -9.89 -7.36 -15.04
CA SER A 26 -10.48 -8.35 -14.15
C SER A 26 -11.46 -9.22 -14.96
N PRO A 27 -11.56 -10.51 -14.66
CA PRO A 27 -12.59 -11.36 -15.26
C PRO A 27 -14.00 -11.05 -14.75
N TYR A 28 -14.12 -10.22 -13.71
CA TYR A 28 -15.40 -9.88 -13.07
C TYR A 28 -15.73 -8.41 -13.31
N ALA A 29 -16.87 -8.14 -13.95
CA ALA A 29 -17.28 -6.79 -14.37
C ALA A 29 -17.62 -5.82 -13.23
N HIS A 30 -17.88 -6.32 -12.02
CA HIS A 30 -18.28 -5.48 -10.89
C HIS A 30 -17.09 -4.81 -10.14
N HIS A 31 -15.86 -5.14 -10.49
CA HIS A 31 -14.69 -4.54 -9.85
C HIS A 31 -14.37 -3.18 -10.47
N ARG A 32 -14.04 -2.22 -9.62
CA ARG A 32 -13.35 -0.98 -10.04
C ARG A 32 -11.88 -1.30 -10.28
N LEU A 33 -11.37 -0.83 -11.41
CA LEU A 33 -10.02 -1.12 -11.91
C LEU A 33 -9.19 0.17 -12.02
N LEU A 34 -7.88 0.04 -12.23
CA LEU A 34 -6.99 1.18 -12.47
C LEU A 34 -7.35 1.94 -13.75
N GLY A 35 -7.99 1.27 -14.72
CA GLY A 35 -8.50 1.91 -15.95
C GLY A 35 -9.71 2.83 -15.73
N ASP A 36 -10.38 2.75 -14.56
CA ASP A 36 -11.52 3.61 -14.21
C ASP A 36 -11.08 4.93 -13.54
N ILE A 37 -9.76 5.11 -13.38
CA ILE A 37 -9.19 6.37 -12.91
C ILE A 37 -9.24 7.38 -14.06
N ASP A 38 -9.64 8.62 -13.75
CA ASP A 38 -9.64 9.73 -14.72
C ASP A 38 -8.19 10.17 -15.02
N PHE A 39 -7.47 9.28 -15.69
CA PHE A 39 -6.10 9.49 -16.15
C PHE A 39 -5.76 8.52 -17.28
N GLN A 40 -5.22 9.05 -18.38
CA GLN A 40 -4.80 8.23 -19.52
C GLN A 40 -3.38 7.68 -19.30
N PHE A 41 -3.31 6.47 -18.81
CA PHE A 41 -2.03 5.79 -18.65
C PHE A 41 -1.44 5.38 -20.00
N PRO A 42 -0.11 5.58 -20.22
CA PRO A 42 0.56 5.08 -21.42
C PRO A 42 0.41 3.57 -21.56
N GLN A 43 0.45 3.10 -22.81
CA GLN A 43 0.47 1.66 -23.09
C GLN A 43 1.63 0.97 -22.36
N GLY A 44 1.40 -0.20 -21.79
CA GLY A 44 2.39 -0.96 -21.03
C GLY A 44 2.52 -0.56 -19.56
N THR A 45 1.77 0.46 -19.09
CA THR A 45 1.73 0.80 -17.66
C THR A 45 1.21 -0.36 -16.83
N HIS A 46 1.90 -0.66 -15.76
CA HIS A 46 1.54 -1.70 -14.81
C HIS A 46 1.83 -1.25 -13.36
N ALA A 47 1.14 -1.86 -12.40
CA ALA A 47 1.34 -1.57 -10.99
C ALA A 47 2.53 -2.35 -10.42
N ILE A 48 3.35 -1.70 -9.59
CA ILE A 48 4.44 -2.33 -8.85
C ILE A 48 3.91 -2.81 -7.49
N GLY A 49 3.79 -4.13 -7.38
CA GLY A 49 3.09 -4.74 -6.27
C GLY A 49 1.58 -4.46 -6.31
N ARG A 50 0.90 -4.79 -5.23
CA ARG A 50 -0.55 -4.61 -5.12
C ARG A 50 -0.92 -4.10 -3.73
N LEU A 51 -1.96 -3.30 -3.67
CA LEU A 51 -2.79 -3.08 -2.50
C LEU A 51 -4.05 -3.93 -2.66
N ASP A 52 -4.55 -4.49 -1.56
CA ASP A 52 -5.84 -5.19 -1.59
C ASP A 52 -6.95 -4.22 -2.04
N GLU A 53 -8.06 -4.75 -2.51
CA GLU A 53 -9.24 -3.99 -2.94
C GLU A 53 -9.68 -2.94 -1.91
N PHE A 54 -9.76 -3.34 -0.64
CA PHE A 54 -10.13 -2.49 0.48
C PHE A 54 -8.94 -1.83 1.21
N SER A 55 -7.80 -1.71 0.55
CA SER A 55 -6.65 -0.93 1.01
C SER A 55 -6.45 0.27 0.11
N GLU A 56 -5.98 1.37 0.70
CA GLU A 56 -5.90 2.69 0.09
C GLU A 56 -4.46 3.18 -0.02
N GLY A 57 -4.25 4.28 -0.73
CA GLY A 57 -3.03 5.07 -0.67
C GLY A 57 -2.03 4.77 -1.77
N LEU A 58 -0.76 4.96 -1.47
CA LEU A 58 0.33 4.98 -2.42
C LEU A 58 0.45 3.69 -3.22
N LEU A 59 0.16 3.75 -4.51
CA LEU A 59 0.42 2.70 -5.48
C LEU A 59 1.36 3.25 -6.56
N ILE A 60 2.45 2.54 -6.82
CA ILE A 60 3.40 2.87 -7.88
C ILE A 60 2.94 2.22 -9.18
N LEU A 61 2.97 2.99 -10.28
CA LEU A 61 2.73 2.47 -11.63
C LEU A 61 3.87 2.94 -12.55
N THR A 62 4.21 2.14 -13.55
CA THR A 62 5.28 2.47 -14.49
C THR A 62 5.16 1.68 -15.78
N THR A 63 5.79 2.16 -16.84
CA THR A 63 6.04 1.41 -18.08
C THR A 63 7.33 0.59 -18.01
N ASP A 64 8.19 0.82 -17.00
CA ASP A 64 9.47 0.14 -16.81
C ASP A 64 9.30 -1.22 -16.13
N LYS A 65 9.43 -2.30 -16.91
CA LYS A 65 9.31 -3.68 -16.43
C LYS A 65 10.40 -4.09 -15.42
N SER A 66 11.54 -3.39 -15.40
CA SER A 66 12.67 -3.71 -14.51
C SER A 66 12.35 -3.40 -13.03
N ILE A 67 11.50 -2.40 -12.78
CA ILE A 67 11.19 -1.89 -11.43
C ILE A 67 10.57 -2.96 -10.54
N THR A 68 9.71 -3.82 -11.08
CA THR A 68 9.11 -4.90 -10.29
C THR A 68 10.16 -5.76 -9.60
N ARG A 69 11.20 -6.18 -10.32
CA ARG A 69 12.29 -6.97 -9.76
C ARG A 69 13.14 -6.16 -8.77
N ARG A 70 13.46 -4.91 -9.10
CA ARG A 70 14.29 -4.04 -8.25
C ARG A 70 13.64 -3.73 -6.91
N LEU A 71 12.32 -3.50 -6.88
CA LEU A 71 11.59 -3.06 -5.68
C LEU A 71 10.95 -4.22 -4.89
N LEU A 72 10.68 -5.36 -5.54
CA LEU A 72 9.95 -6.48 -4.90
C LEU A 72 10.80 -7.73 -4.71
N HIS A 73 12.10 -7.69 -5.04
CA HIS A 73 12.99 -8.83 -4.82
C HIS A 73 13.05 -9.16 -3.32
N PRO A 74 12.99 -10.44 -2.92
CA PRO A 74 12.97 -10.85 -1.51
C PRO A 74 14.17 -10.36 -0.68
N ASP A 75 15.33 -10.20 -1.32
CA ASP A 75 16.57 -9.73 -0.67
C ASP A 75 16.64 -8.20 -0.54
N LYS A 76 15.69 -7.49 -1.15
CA LYS A 76 15.58 -6.04 -1.05
C LYS A 76 14.53 -5.69 0.00
N GLN A 77 14.98 -5.21 1.14
CA GLN A 77 14.09 -4.72 2.18
C GLN A 77 13.82 -3.23 1.92
N HIS A 78 12.56 -2.89 1.76
CA HIS A 78 12.11 -1.50 1.59
C HIS A 78 11.08 -1.16 2.65
N ASN A 79 11.30 -0.05 3.34
CA ASN A 79 10.36 0.45 4.33
C ASN A 79 9.04 0.85 3.68
N ARG A 80 7.94 0.34 4.21
CA ARG A 80 6.58 0.67 3.79
C ARG A 80 5.80 1.16 4.99
N HIS A 81 5.34 2.39 4.92
CA HIS A 81 4.58 3.03 5.98
C HIS A 81 3.08 2.91 5.70
N TYR A 82 2.36 2.56 6.73
CA TYR A 82 0.91 2.41 6.66
C TYR A 82 0.25 3.12 7.84
N VAL A 83 -0.85 3.81 7.55
CA VAL A 83 -1.78 4.30 8.54
C VAL A 83 -2.94 3.33 8.62
N VAL A 84 -3.27 2.89 9.83
CA VAL A 84 -4.20 1.79 10.08
C VAL A 84 -5.21 2.16 11.13
N GLN A 85 -6.50 2.06 10.83
CA GLN A 85 -7.57 2.13 11.82
C GLN A 85 -7.93 0.72 12.26
N VAL A 86 -7.82 0.44 13.55
CA VAL A 86 -8.21 -0.83 14.16
C VAL A 86 -9.38 -0.64 15.13
N GLN A 87 -10.23 -1.65 15.22
CA GLN A 87 -11.34 -1.66 16.16
C GLN A 87 -10.84 -1.76 17.60
N ARG A 88 -11.48 -1.08 18.53
CA ARG A 88 -11.20 -1.01 19.98
C ARG A 88 -9.94 -0.19 20.30
N VAL A 89 -9.84 0.22 21.57
CA VAL A 89 -8.61 0.82 22.12
C VAL A 89 -7.55 -0.27 22.29
N MET A 90 -6.37 -0.04 21.73
CA MET A 90 -5.26 -0.99 21.83
C MET A 90 -4.37 -0.65 23.02
N SER A 91 -4.03 -1.65 23.84
CA SER A 91 -3.10 -1.50 24.97
C SER A 91 -1.65 -1.44 24.50
N GLU A 92 -0.76 -0.92 25.32
CA GLU A 92 0.68 -0.91 25.02
C GLU A 92 1.26 -2.35 24.94
N THR A 93 0.78 -3.24 25.80
CA THR A 93 1.16 -4.67 25.74
C THR A 93 0.80 -5.29 24.41
N THR A 94 -0.37 -4.98 23.85
CA THR A 94 -0.78 -5.48 22.52
C THR A 94 0.06 -4.87 21.40
N LEU A 95 0.43 -3.58 21.51
CA LEU A 95 1.35 -2.95 20.56
C LEU A 95 2.71 -3.62 20.57
N GLN A 96 3.23 -3.94 21.75
CA GLN A 96 4.52 -4.62 21.88
C GLN A 96 4.50 -6.00 21.20
N GLN A 97 3.42 -6.78 21.34
CA GLN A 97 3.26 -8.05 20.61
C GLN A 97 3.34 -7.88 19.10
N LEU A 98 2.79 -6.80 18.56
CA LEU A 98 2.87 -6.50 17.12
C LEU A 98 4.28 -6.09 16.69
N ARG A 99 5.00 -5.34 17.54
CA ARG A 99 6.40 -4.91 17.29
C ARG A 99 7.36 -6.08 17.28
N ASP A 100 7.21 -7.02 18.20
CA ASP A 100 8.10 -8.18 18.36
C ASP A 100 7.95 -9.20 17.23
N GLY A 101 6.87 -9.10 16.47
CA GLY A 101 6.47 -10.08 15.45
C GLY A 101 5.49 -11.10 16.01
N ILE A 102 4.57 -11.55 15.17
CA ILE A 102 3.45 -12.39 15.57
C ILE A 102 3.16 -13.49 14.55
N GLY A 103 2.75 -14.65 15.01
CA GLY A 103 2.37 -15.78 14.17
C GLY A 103 1.08 -15.47 13.38
N ILE A 104 1.14 -15.59 12.05
CA ILE A 104 0.00 -15.42 11.14
C ILE A 104 -0.11 -16.60 10.19
N GLN A 105 -1.33 -16.89 9.72
CA GLN A 105 -1.58 -17.94 8.71
C GLN A 105 -1.46 -17.39 7.29
N LEU A 106 -0.60 -17.98 6.46
CA LEU A 106 -0.47 -17.69 5.04
C LEU A 106 -1.09 -18.82 4.20
N LYS A 107 -2.02 -18.48 3.28
CA LYS A 107 -2.79 -19.48 2.50
C LYS A 107 -1.93 -20.53 1.79
N GLN A 108 -0.73 -20.18 1.34
CA GLN A 108 0.14 -21.07 0.55
C GLN A 108 1.39 -21.54 1.30
N ARG A 109 1.67 -21.01 2.50
CA ARG A 109 2.92 -21.23 3.24
C ARG A 109 2.70 -21.70 4.68
N GLY A 110 1.45 -21.88 5.11
CA GLY A 110 1.14 -22.28 6.50
C GLY A 110 1.44 -21.19 7.53
N ASP A 111 1.95 -21.59 8.67
CA ASP A 111 2.33 -20.71 9.76
C ASP A 111 3.55 -19.85 9.40
N TYR A 112 3.48 -18.57 9.71
CA TYR A 112 4.55 -17.61 9.47
C TYR A 112 4.61 -16.62 10.63
N THR A 113 5.78 -16.49 11.26
CA THR A 113 6.03 -15.42 12.23
C THR A 113 6.53 -14.18 11.48
N THR A 114 5.84 -13.06 11.67
CA THR A 114 6.24 -11.80 11.01
C THR A 114 7.55 -11.28 11.58
N MET A 115 8.32 -10.58 10.76
CA MET A 115 9.51 -9.88 11.23
C MET A 115 9.11 -8.80 12.25
N PRO A 116 10.00 -8.47 13.21
CA PRO A 116 9.83 -7.31 14.05
C PRO A 116 9.60 -6.05 13.19
N CYS A 117 8.76 -5.15 13.69
CA CYS A 117 8.39 -3.95 12.95
C CYS A 117 8.09 -2.78 13.90
N GLU A 118 8.03 -1.57 13.34
CA GLU A 118 7.61 -0.41 14.13
C GLU A 118 6.08 -0.30 14.10
N VAL A 119 5.48 -0.12 15.28
CA VAL A 119 4.04 0.13 15.45
C VAL A 119 3.84 1.20 16.52
N ASN A 120 3.23 2.31 16.15
CA ASN A 120 3.00 3.44 17.05
C ASN A 120 1.54 3.88 17.02
N LYS A 121 0.99 4.30 18.18
CA LYS A 121 -0.28 5.03 18.20
C LYS A 121 -0.10 6.42 17.62
N ILE A 122 -1.04 6.81 16.80
CA ILE A 122 -1.09 8.15 16.22
C ILE A 122 -2.49 8.77 16.42
N SER A 123 -2.56 10.08 16.31
CA SER A 123 -3.84 10.77 16.18
C SER A 123 -4.52 10.40 14.85
N ARG A 124 -5.84 10.58 14.77
CA ARG A 124 -6.56 10.42 13.50
C ARG A 124 -5.95 11.37 12.45
N PRO A 125 -5.54 10.87 11.28
CA PRO A 125 -5.05 11.74 10.21
C PRO A 125 -6.14 12.71 9.73
N GLU A 126 -5.77 13.95 9.46
CA GLU A 126 -6.72 15.01 9.11
C GLU A 126 -7.30 14.84 7.70
N ASN A 127 -6.46 14.53 6.71
CA ASN A 127 -6.81 14.52 5.29
C ASN A 127 -7.20 13.12 4.77
N LEU A 128 -8.05 12.41 5.49
CA LEU A 128 -8.52 11.10 5.06
C LEU A 128 -9.57 11.23 3.95
N ALA A 129 -9.40 10.46 2.88
CA ALA A 129 -10.45 10.32 1.89
C ALA A 129 -11.76 9.84 2.51
N PHE A 130 -12.88 10.39 2.04
CA PHE A 130 -14.21 9.89 2.40
C PHE A 130 -14.35 8.44 1.89
N ILE A 131 -14.84 7.57 2.77
CA ILE A 131 -15.32 6.24 2.39
C ILE A 131 -16.73 6.08 2.97
N ASP A 132 -17.59 5.37 2.26
CA ASP A 132 -18.96 5.09 2.73
C ASP A 132 -18.96 4.11 3.90
N LYS A 133 -18.32 4.50 4.97
CA LYS A 133 -18.19 3.80 6.25
C LYS A 133 -18.02 4.79 7.42
N ALA A 134 -18.72 5.90 7.36
CA ALA A 134 -18.66 6.95 8.38
C ALA A 134 -18.93 6.43 9.81
N TYR A 135 -19.63 5.30 9.95
CA TYR A 135 -19.84 4.65 11.24
C TYR A 135 -18.52 4.19 11.91
N LEU A 136 -17.44 4.02 11.14
CA LEU A 136 -16.14 3.60 11.71
C LEU A 136 -15.55 4.63 12.67
N ASP A 137 -15.87 5.90 12.48
CA ASP A 137 -15.44 6.97 13.40
C ASP A 137 -16.30 7.04 14.66
N ARG A 138 -17.46 6.36 14.69
CA ARG A 138 -18.39 6.32 15.83
C ARG A 138 -18.16 5.14 16.77
N ILE A 139 -17.42 4.12 16.32
CA ILE A 139 -17.06 2.98 17.15
C ILE A 139 -15.71 3.21 17.81
N GLU A 140 -15.50 2.60 18.96
CA GLU A 140 -14.21 2.63 19.64
C GLU A 140 -13.11 2.08 18.74
N HIS A 141 -12.04 2.84 18.54
CA HIS A 141 -10.97 2.50 17.60
C HIS A 141 -9.63 3.12 18.03
N THR A 142 -8.56 2.62 17.42
CA THR A 142 -7.20 3.19 17.55
C THR A 142 -6.64 3.43 16.16
N TRP A 143 -5.98 4.56 15.96
CA TRP A 143 -5.14 4.82 14.79
C TRP A 143 -3.70 4.45 15.09
N LEU A 144 -3.09 3.72 14.16
CA LEU A 144 -1.73 3.22 14.26
C LEU A 144 -0.94 3.60 13.01
N GLU A 145 0.35 3.84 13.19
CA GLU A 145 1.33 3.79 12.11
C GLU A 145 2.09 2.46 12.19
N PHE A 146 2.23 1.78 11.05
CA PHE A 146 3.08 0.61 10.88
C PHE A 146 4.19 0.91 9.90
N ILE A 147 5.42 0.50 10.21
CA ILE A 147 6.56 0.51 9.28
C ILE A 147 7.05 -0.93 9.13
N LEU A 148 6.90 -1.47 7.92
CA LEU A 148 7.27 -2.85 7.59
C LEU A 148 8.34 -2.88 6.50
N THR A 149 9.31 -3.78 6.64
CA THR A 149 10.30 -4.08 5.60
C THR A 149 9.90 -5.26 4.70
N GLU A 150 8.90 -6.04 5.13
CA GLU A 150 8.35 -7.19 4.40
C GLU A 150 6.91 -6.93 3.93
N GLY A 151 6.41 -7.77 3.01
CA GLY A 151 5.04 -7.63 2.47
C GLY A 151 4.38 -8.96 2.20
N LYS A 152 3.92 -9.67 3.24
CA LYS A 152 3.14 -10.91 3.07
C LYS A 152 1.68 -10.58 2.76
N ASN A 153 1.01 -11.52 2.09
CA ASN A 153 -0.40 -11.34 1.73
C ASN A 153 -1.26 -10.98 2.93
N ARG A 154 -1.87 -9.79 2.89
CA ARG A 154 -2.75 -9.21 3.92
C ARG A 154 -2.12 -9.18 5.32
N GLN A 155 -0.80 -8.97 5.41
CA GLN A 155 -0.01 -9.12 6.63
C GLN A 155 -0.60 -8.31 7.79
N ILE A 156 -0.68 -6.98 7.70
CA ILE A 156 -1.19 -6.11 8.77
C ILE A 156 -2.60 -6.53 9.21
N ARG A 157 -3.49 -6.85 8.25
CA ARG A 157 -4.86 -7.30 8.56
C ARG A 157 -4.86 -8.60 9.37
N LYS A 158 -3.93 -9.51 9.09
CA LYS A 158 -3.79 -10.78 9.82
C LYS A 158 -3.18 -10.55 11.20
N MET A 159 -2.12 -9.73 11.30
CA MET A 159 -1.51 -9.35 12.57
C MET A 159 -2.56 -8.74 13.53
N CYS A 160 -3.29 -7.76 13.06
CA CYS A 160 -4.37 -7.13 13.84
C CYS A 160 -5.47 -8.13 14.25
N LYS A 161 -5.83 -9.08 13.37
CA LYS A 161 -6.83 -10.11 13.67
C LYS A 161 -6.36 -11.05 14.80
N VAL A 162 -5.09 -11.44 14.81
CA VAL A 162 -4.53 -12.33 15.85
C VAL A 162 -4.65 -11.68 17.22
N VAL A 163 -4.37 -10.39 17.35
CA VAL A 163 -4.52 -9.64 18.60
C VAL A 163 -5.96 -9.14 18.85
N LYS A 164 -6.96 -9.65 18.11
CA LYS A 164 -8.40 -9.33 18.25
C LYS A 164 -8.76 -7.84 18.01
N HIS A 165 -7.93 -7.11 17.26
CA HIS A 165 -8.16 -5.73 16.82
C HIS A 165 -8.33 -5.67 15.31
N ASN A 166 -9.54 -5.93 14.80
CA ASN A 166 -9.77 -5.99 13.36
C ASN A 166 -9.41 -4.68 12.64
N CYS A 167 -8.56 -4.79 11.61
CA CYS A 167 -8.21 -3.68 10.74
C CYS A 167 -9.44 -3.22 9.93
N LYS A 168 -9.85 -1.97 10.09
CA LYS A 168 -10.99 -1.33 9.42
C LYS A 168 -10.56 -0.51 8.21
N ARG A 169 -9.52 0.32 8.35
CA ARG A 169 -8.87 1.03 7.24
C ARG A 169 -7.39 0.69 7.20
N LEU A 170 -6.84 0.68 6.00
CA LEU A 170 -5.41 0.44 5.76
C LEU A 170 -4.98 1.31 4.58
N ILE A 171 -4.11 2.27 4.85
CA ILE A 171 -3.67 3.28 3.89
C ILE A 171 -2.15 3.22 3.82
N ARG A 172 -1.56 2.91 2.67
CA ARG A 172 -0.11 3.02 2.49
C ARG A 172 0.23 4.47 2.18
N THR A 173 1.04 5.09 3.03
CA THR A 173 1.38 6.51 2.92
C THR A 173 2.76 6.74 2.31
N LYS A 174 3.69 5.75 2.43
CA LYS A 174 5.06 5.93 2.00
C LYS A 174 5.73 4.60 1.66
N ILE A 175 6.67 4.61 0.71
CA ILE A 175 7.63 3.53 0.42
C ILE A 175 9.00 4.20 0.34
N GLU A 176 9.94 3.80 1.19
CA GLU A 176 11.22 4.50 1.40
C GLU A 176 10.99 6.00 1.61
N ASN A 177 11.53 6.86 0.76
CA ASN A 177 11.30 8.30 0.80
C ASN A 177 10.18 8.77 -0.13
N LEU A 178 9.58 7.87 -0.93
CA LEU A 178 8.49 8.19 -1.83
C LEU A 178 7.18 8.30 -1.05
N ASN A 179 6.71 9.52 -0.86
CA ASN A 179 5.50 9.85 -0.11
C ASN A 179 4.28 9.99 -1.00
N LEU A 180 3.12 9.62 -0.45
CA LEU A 180 1.81 9.90 -1.03
C LEU A 180 1.55 11.41 -1.12
N GLY A 181 2.03 12.17 -0.12
CA GLY A 181 1.80 13.63 -0.03
C GLY A 181 0.32 13.97 0.06
N ASP A 182 -0.05 15.09 -0.57
CA ASP A 182 -1.41 15.64 -0.56
C ASP A 182 -2.30 15.10 -1.70
N LEU A 183 -1.89 14.04 -2.39
CA LEU A 183 -2.68 13.43 -3.45
C LEU A 183 -4.04 12.97 -2.92
N LYS A 184 -5.11 13.48 -3.50
CA LYS A 184 -6.47 13.02 -3.19
C LYS A 184 -6.72 11.62 -3.77
N ALA A 185 -7.67 10.89 -3.19
CA ALA A 185 -8.04 9.57 -3.69
C ALA A 185 -8.41 9.61 -5.19
N GLY A 186 -7.78 8.75 -5.98
CA GLY A 186 -7.92 8.71 -7.44
C GLY A 186 -6.98 9.64 -8.20
N GLN A 187 -6.26 10.54 -7.54
CA GLN A 187 -5.28 11.39 -8.22
C GLN A 187 -4.00 10.63 -8.54
N VAL A 188 -3.47 10.93 -9.72
CA VAL A 188 -2.20 10.44 -10.25
C VAL A 188 -1.20 11.59 -10.34
N LYS A 189 0.05 11.34 -9.99
CA LYS A 189 1.17 12.24 -10.21
C LYS A 189 2.26 11.50 -10.98
N GLU A 190 2.68 12.06 -12.08
CA GLU A 190 3.86 11.61 -12.79
C GLU A 190 5.12 12.17 -12.15
N LEU A 191 6.16 11.36 -12.08
CA LEU A 191 7.45 11.69 -11.50
C LEU A 191 8.53 11.65 -12.56
N LYS A 192 9.51 12.53 -12.46
CA LYS A 192 10.76 12.39 -13.21
C LYS A 192 11.49 11.13 -12.78
N ALA A 193 12.18 10.46 -13.70
CA ALA A 193 12.93 9.24 -13.41
C ALA A 193 13.92 9.44 -12.25
N GLU A 194 14.70 10.52 -12.28
CA GLU A 194 15.67 10.86 -11.24
C GLU A 194 15.03 10.93 -9.86
N ASP A 195 13.92 11.69 -9.71
CA ASP A 195 13.18 11.82 -8.44
C ASP A 195 12.64 10.47 -7.97
N PHE A 196 12.12 9.66 -8.90
CA PHE A 196 11.58 8.35 -8.61
C PHE A 196 12.64 7.40 -8.04
N PHE A 197 13.79 7.30 -8.71
CA PHE A 197 14.88 6.45 -8.27
C PHE A 197 15.50 6.91 -6.96
N ASN A 198 15.77 8.21 -6.82
CA ASN A 198 16.33 8.79 -5.60
C ASN A 198 15.42 8.56 -4.38
N GLN A 199 14.10 8.77 -4.53
CA GLN A 199 13.17 8.61 -3.41
C GLN A 199 12.97 7.15 -3.01
N LEU A 200 13.17 6.20 -3.91
CA LEU A 200 13.07 4.76 -3.63
C LEU A 200 14.42 4.12 -3.27
N GLY A 201 15.52 4.87 -3.33
CA GLY A 201 16.88 4.32 -3.12
C GLY A 201 17.24 3.24 -4.15
N LEU A 202 16.77 3.42 -5.39
CA LEU A 202 17.04 2.51 -6.51
C LEU A 202 18.15 3.12 -7.40
N GLU A 203 19.34 2.54 -7.35
CA GLU A 203 20.44 2.85 -8.27
C GLU A 203 20.28 2.14 -9.62
#